data_87cc8f1df2100dfd9c77a8b687fec9e7
#
_entry.id   87cc8f1df2100dfd9c77a8b687fec9e7
#
_cell.length_a   1.000
_cell.length_b   1.000
_cell.length_c   1.000
_cell.angle_alpha   90.00
_cell.angle_beta   90.00
_cell.angle_gamma   90.00
#
_symmetry.space_group_name_H-M   'P 1'
#
loop_
_entity.id
_entity.type
_entity.pdbx_description
1 polymer ?
#
loop_
_entity_poly.entity_id
_entity_poly.type
_entity_poly.pdbx_seq_one_letter_code
_entity_poly.pdbx_strand_id
1 'polypeptide(L)'
;VALDQSSLKRRIKHNIFKPTKHDYNVKKSYINEIQKIGAKVNNQSRWLNALSITADLEKIKLINNLPYVKKIEPVKRHRKKNIKEVFIKSPINRNLDYGPSAEQIEQINCHVPHIAGYYGQGVRVLYLDTGYELGHEAYDSLNLIAQYDFINNDQNTSNETDQEILENQDDHGTICLSVMAGYAPGSLIWPAFKSAYLL
;
A
#
# COMPACT_ATOMS: atom_id res chain seq x y z
N VAL A 1 14.59 8.37 -19.79
CA VAL A 1 13.60 8.06 -18.74
C VAL A 1 12.41 8.98 -18.94
N ALA A 2 11.23 8.43 -19.23
CA ALA A 2 9.99 9.20 -19.27
C ALA A 2 9.45 9.29 -17.83
N LEU A 3 9.53 10.46 -17.22
CA LEU A 3 8.87 10.76 -15.96
C LEU A 3 7.46 11.28 -16.27
N ASP A 4 6.47 10.85 -15.50
CA ASP A 4 5.10 11.37 -15.60
C ASP A 4 5.05 12.86 -15.18
N GLN A 5 3.99 13.56 -15.60
CA GLN A 5 3.79 15.00 -15.34
C GLN A 5 3.77 15.34 -13.84
N SER A 6 3.22 14.46 -13.00
CA SER A 6 3.15 14.66 -11.55
C SER A 6 4.53 14.55 -10.91
N SER A 7 5.35 13.59 -11.36
CA SER A 7 6.75 13.44 -10.94
C SER A 7 7.60 14.64 -11.36
N LEU A 8 7.39 15.16 -12.58
CA LEU A 8 8.08 16.38 -13.04
C LEU A 8 7.71 17.59 -12.18
N LYS A 9 6.42 17.83 -11.92
CA LYS A 9 5.97 18.94 -11.05
C LYS A 9 6.58 18.88 -9.65
N ARG A 10 6.61 17.69 -9.01
CA ARG A 10 7.22 17.50 -7.68
C ARG A 10 8.71 17.81 -7.71
N ARG A 11 9.44 17.35 -8.73
CA ARG A 11 10.89 17.60 -8.89
C ARG A 11 11.21 19.06 -9.05
N ILE A 12 10.47 19.78 -9.89
CA ILE A 12 10.60 21.23 -10.07
C ILE A 12 10.44 21.94 -8.72
N LYS A 13 9.42 21.58 -7.94
CA LYS A 13 9.16 22.13 -6.60
C LYS A 13 10.35 21.93 -5.64
N HIS A 14 11.12 20.85 -5.81
CA HIS A 14 12.28 20.51 -4.98
C HIS A 14 13.64 20.79 -5.65
N ASN A 15 13.67 21.55 -6.76
CA ASN A 15 14.87 21.89 -7.54
C ASN A 15 15.66 20.65 -8.03
N ILE A 16 14.96 19.54 -8.33
CA ILE A 16 15.55 18.30 -8.84
C ILE A 16 15.33 18.24 -10.37
N PHE A 17 16.29 18.70 -11.14
CA PHE A 17 16.16 18.80 -12.60
C PHE A 17 16.80 17.63 -13.36
N LYS A 18 17.69 16.85 -12.73
CA LYS A 18 18.40 15.74 -13.38
C LYS A 18 17.85 14.39 -12.93
N PRO A 19 17.78 13.39 -13.82
CA PRO A 19 17.47 12.02 -13.43
C PRO A 19 18.49 11.49 -12.42
N THR A 20 18.02 10.73 -11.45
CA THR A 20 18.83 10.01 -10.47
C THR A 20 18.90 8.52 -10.83
N LYS A 21 19.77 7.76 -10.19
CA LYS A 21 19.85 6.30 -10.38
C LYS A 21 18.51 5.58 -10.14
N HIS A 22 17.65 6.11 -9.28
CA HIS A 22 16.33 5.56 -8.96
C HIS A 22 15.25 5.82 -10.03
N ASP A 23 15.59 6.60 -11.05
CA ASP A 23 14.69 6.85 -12.19
C ASP A 23 14.82 5.81 -13.31
N TYR A 24 15.87 5.01 -13.26
CA TYR A 24 16.15 4.01 -14.27
C TYR A 24 15.63 2.64 -13.83
N ASN A 25 14.91 1.99 -14.73
CA ASN A 25 14.50 0.61 -14.54
C ASN A 25 15.71 -0.33 -14.54
N VAL A 26 15.57 -1.50 -13.95
CA VAL A 26 16.57 -2.57 -14.07
C VAL A 26 16.83 -2.84 -15.55
N LYS A 27 18.09 -2.99 -15.92
CA LYS A 27 18.51 -3.14 -17.31
C LYS A 27 17.90 -4.40 -17.94
N LYS A 28 17.19 -4.24 -19.05
CA LYS A 28 16.49 -5.37 -19.73
C LYS A 28 17.41 -6.55 -20.05
N SER A 29 18.69 -6.29 -20.40
CA SER A 29 19.67 -7.38 -20.66
C SER A 29 19.90 -8.24 -19.42
N TYR A 30 19.92 -7.67 -18.21
CA TYR A 30 20.09 -8.42 -16.96
C TYR A 30 18.84 -9.26 -16.65
N ILE A 31 17.64 -8.70 -16.87
CA ILE A 31 16.38 -9.44 -16.72
C ILE A 31 16.35 -10.64 -17.66
N ASN A 32 16.66 -10.42 -18.95
CA ASN A 32 16.67 -11.48 -19.96
C ASN A 32 17.69 -12.58 -19.65
N GLU A 33 18.85 -12.24 -19.13
CA GLU A 33 19.89 -13.21 -18.75
C GLU A 33 19.44 -14.06 -17.57
N ILE A 34 18.86 -13.45 -16.53
CA ILE A 34 18.30 -14.15 -15.37
C ILE A 34 17.16 -15.10 -15.78
N GLN A 35 16.29 -14.67 -16.71
CA GLN A 35 15.24 -15.52 -17.27
C GLN A 35 15.80 -16.68 -18.11
N LYS A 36 16.88 -16.46 -18.87
CA LYS A 36 17.56 -17.54 -19.62
C LYS A 36 18.20 -18.60 -18.73
N ILE A 37 18.64 -18.23 -17.52
CA ILE A 37 19.09 -19.19 -16.49
C ILE A 37 17.92 -20.05 -15.98
N GLY A 38 16.68 -19.65 -16.26
CA GLY A 38 15.46 -20.38 -15.89
C GLY A 38 14.83 -19.90 -14.59
N ALA A 39 15.13 -18.69 -14.13
CA ALA A 39 14.44 -18.06 -13.02
C ALA A 39 13.16 -17.34 -13.50
N LYS A 40 12.08 -17.47 -12.75
CA LYS A 40 10.87 -16.65 -12.95
C LYS A 40 11.09 -15.30 -12.28
N VAL A 41 11.01 -14.22 -13.05
CA VAL A 41 11.00 -12.85 -12.51
C VAL A 41 9.57 -12.52 -12.11
N ASN A 42 9.33 -12.24 -10.83
CA ASN A 42 8.03 -11.88 -10.28
C ASN A 42 7.82 -10.36 -10.33
N ASN A 43 8.76 -9.59 -9.76
CA ASN A 43 8.67 -8.15 -9.68
C ASN A 43 10.02 -7.48 -9.95
N GLN A 44 9.97 -6.20 -10.37
CA GLN A 44 11.15 -5.36 -10.49
C GLN A 44 10.98 -4.05 -9.71
N SER A 45 12.00 -3.64 -9.00
CA SER A 45 12.04 -2.36 -8.30
C SER A 45 13.16 -1.47 -8.85
N ARG A 46 12.79 -0.34 -9.45
CA ARG A 46 13.77 0.68 -9.84
C ARG A 46 14.39 1.39 -8.64
N TRP A 47 13.65 1.55 -7.54
CA TRP A 47 14.11 2.20 -6.32
C TRP A 47 15.25 1.43 -5.65
N LEU A 48 15.11 0.10 -5.59
CA LEU A 48 16.11 -0.79 -5.00
C LEU A 48 17.13 -1.26 -6.04
N ASN A 49 16.90 -1.00 -7.35
CA ASN A 49 17.62 -1.61 -8.46
C ASN A 49 17.70 -3.14 -8.29
N ALA A 50 16.55 -3.77 -8.06
CA ALA A 50 16.43 -5.17 -7.67
C ALA A 50 15.32 -5.88 -8.42
N LEU A 51 15.40 -7.21 -8.46
CA LEU A 51 14.36 -8.12 -8.96
C LEU A 51 13.94 -9.06 -7.84
N SER A 52 12.64 -9.33 -7.74
CA SER A 52 12.13 -10.49 -7.01
C SER A 52 12.00 -11.64 -7.99
N ILE A 53 12.58 -12.78 -7.63
CA ILE A 53 12.63 -13.97 -8.51
C ILE A 53 12.20 -15.22 -7.76
N THR A 54 11.69 -16.21 -8.51
CA THR A 54 11.51 -17.58 -8.04
C THR A 54 12.45 -18.48 -8.84
N ALA A 55 13.30 -19.24 -8.15
CA ALA A 55 14.27 -20.15 -8.73
C ALA A 55 14.66 -21.26 -7.76
N ASP A 56 15.11 -22.40 -8.29
CA ASP A 56 15.75 -23.43 -7.47
C ASP A 56 17.18 -23.04 -7.04
N LEU A 57 17.73 -23.78 -6.09
CA LEU A 57 19.03 -23.47 -5.46
C LEU A 57 20.19 -23.42 -6.46
N GLU A 58 20.21 -24.28 -7.47
CA GLU A 58 21.27 -24.32 -8.48
C GLU A 58 21.23 -23.05 -9.36
N LYS A 59 20.04 -22.61 -9.77
CA LYS A 59 19.88 -21.35 -10.50
C LYS A 59 20.26 -20.14 -9.66
N ILE A 60 19.92 -20.14 -8.37
CA ILE A 60 20.32 -19.06 -7.44
C ILE A 60 21.85 -18.95 -7.36
N LYS A 61 22.58 -20.07 -7.30
CA LYS A 61 24.05 -20.07 -7.31
C LYS A 61 24.60 -19.47 -8.61
N LEU A 62 24.04 -19.84 -9.76
CA LEU A 62 24.45 -19.28 -11.05
C LEU A 62 24.18 -17.76 -11.12
N ILE A 63 23.02 -17.31 -10.67
CA ILE A 63 22.65 -15.89 -10.66
C ILE A 63 23.55 -15.11 -9.70
N ASN A 64 23.92 -15.67 -8.55
CA ASN A 64 24.79 -15.02 -7.58
C ASN A 64 26.20 -14.74 -8.13
N ASN A 65 26.65 -15.53 -9.10
CA ASN A 65 27.97 -15.38 -9.74
C ASN A 65 27.97 -14.34 -10.90
N LEU A 66 26.81 -13.76 -11.25
CA LEU A 66 26.75 -12.76 -12.29
C LEU A 66 27.42 -11.45 -11.82
N PRO A 67 28.25 -10.81 -12.65
CA PRO A 67 29.08 -9.68 -12.21
C PRO A 67 28.30 -8.42 -11.81
N TYR A 68 27.04 -8.34 -12.18
CA TYR A 68 26.14 -7.23 -11.83
C TYR A 68 25.21 -7.55 -10.65
N VAL A 69 25.23 -8.75 -10.14
CA VAL A 69 24.43 -9.13 -8.93
C VAL A 69 25.25 -8.82 -7.69
N LYS A 70 24.77 -7.89 -6.88
CA LYS A 70 25.46 -7.45 -5.67
C LYS A 70 25.13 -8.36 -4.46
N LYS A 71 23.88 -8.82 -4.35
CA LYS A 71 23.38 -9.59 -3.21
C LYS A 71 22.10 -10.32 -3.57
N ILE A 72 21.92 -11.51 -3.02
CA ILE A 72 20.67 -12.27 -3.06
C ILE A 72 20.22 -12.51 -1.62
N GLU A 73 18.96 -12.24 -1.34
CA GLU A 73 18.35 -12.48 -0.02
C GLU A 73 16.99 -13.17 -0.21
N PRO A 74 16.60 -14.07 0.71
CA PRO A 74 15.27 -14.66 0.69
C PRO A 74 14.20 -13.59 1.00
N VAL A 75 13.09 -13.62 0.28
CA VAL A 75 11.92 -12.83 0.61
C VAL A 75 11.30 -13.38 1.90
N LYS A 76 11.21 -12.54 2.93
CA LYS A 76 10.63 -12.93 4.23
C LYS A 76 9.10 -12.95 4.11
N ARG A 77 8.49 -14.03 4.61
CA ARG A 77 7.05 -14.11 4.80
C ARG A 77 6.72 -13.87 6.29
N HIS A 78 5.79 -12.98 6.55
CA HIS A 78 5.30 -12.71 7.90
C HIS A 78 3.91 -13.34 8.07
N ARG A 79 3.67 -14.05 9.20
CA ARG A 79 2.34 -14.56 9.57
C ARG A 79 1.67 -13.61 10.54
N LYS A 80 0.37 -13.39 10.35
CA LYS A 80 -0.50 -12.55 11.17
C LYS A 80 -0.69 -13.14 12.58
N LYS A 81 -0.82 -12.28 13.59
CA LYS A 81 -1.31 -12.63 14.93
C LYS A 81 -2.70 -12.02 15.10
N ASN A 82 -3.67 -12.82 15.57
CA ASN A 82 -5.03 -12.35 15.86
C ASN A 82 -5.02 -11.35 17.03
N ILE A 83 -5.59 -10.17 16.84
CA ILE A 83 -5.80 -9.13 17.87
C ILE A 83 -7.31 -9.09 18.18
N LYS A 84 -7.67 -9.04 19.50
CA LYS A 84 -9.06 -8.84 19.93
C LYS A 84 -9.32 -7.34 20.14
N GLU A 85 -10.41 -6.85 19.58
CA GLU A 85 -10.81 -5.45 19.68
C GLU A 85 -11.62 -5.17 20.97
N VAL A 86 -11.47 -3.96 21.52
CA VAL A 86 -12.22 -3.45 22.67
C VAL A 86 -12.83 -2.10 22.29
N PHE A 87 -14.15 -1.99 22.31
CA PHE A 87 -14.88 -0.76 22.00
C PHE A 87 -15.25 0.01 23.25
N ILE A 88 -15.01 1.34 23.23
CA ILE A 88 -15.37 2.28 24.31
C ILE A 88 -16.30 3.37 23.74
N LYS A 89 -17.41 3.67 24.41
CA LYS A 89 -18.38 4.70 23.99
C LYS A 89 -18.09 6.06 24.67
N SER A 90 -18.06 7.12 23.87
CA SER A 90 -17.93 8.50 24.38
C SER A 90 -18.94 9.47 23.75
N PRO A 91 -19.55 10.41 24.50
CA PRO A 91 -20.49 11.39 23.97
C PRO A 91 -19.77 12.68 23.53
N ILE A 92 -19.83 12.99 22.23
CA ILE A 92 -19.23 14.23 21.71
C ILE A 92 -20.23 14.96 20.81
N ASN A 93 -20.48 16.25 21.09
CA ASN A 93 -21.37 17.11 20.29
C ASN A 93 -20.55 17.79 19.18
N ARG A 94 -20.69 17.36 17.90
CA ARG A 94 -19.91 17.84 16.76
C ARG A 94 -20.70 17.73 15.46
N ASN A 95 -20.24 18.46 14.44
CA ASN A 95 -20.82 18.44 13.09
C ASN A 95 -20.69 17.08 12.37
N LEU A 96 -19.85 16.17 12.87
CA LEU A 96 -19.67 14.81 12.39
C LEU A 96 -19.99 13.82 13.52
N ASP A 97 -20.77 12.82 13.24
CA ASP A 97 -21.06 11.73 14.18
C ASP A 97 -19.97 10.65 14.06
N TYR A 98 -18.98 10.76 14.94
CA TYR A 98 -17.84 9.83 14.95
C TYR A 98 -18.17 8.45 15.54
N GLY A 99 -19.34 8.30 16.18
CA GLY A 99 -19.68 7.07 16.88
C GLY A 99 -18.59 6.61 17.86
N PRO A 100 -18.30 5.31 17.96
CA PRO A 100 -17.25 4.78 18.83
C PRO A 100 -15.82 5.28 18.54
N SER A 101 -15.54 5.81 17.34
CA SER A 101 -14.20 6.35 17.01
C SER A 101 -13.88 7.70 17.62
N ALA A 102 -14.85 8.32 18.31
CA ALA A 102 -14.74 9.67 18.82
C ALA A 102 -13.54 9.87 19.78
N GLU A 103 -13.30 8.94 20.71
CA GLU A 103 -12.19 9.07 21.67
C GLU A 103 -10.82 9.07 21.00
N GLN A 104 -10.62 8.19 20.01
CA GLN A 104 -9.35 8.10 19.28
C GLN A 104 -9.11 9.37 18.45
N ILE A 105 -10.14 9.89 17.81
CA ILE A 105 -10.09 11.14 17.04
C ILE A 105 -9.77 12.34 17.95
N GLU A 106 -10.31 12.37 19.16
CA GLU A 106 -9.99 13.41 20.16
C GLU A 106 -8.59 13.26 20.71
N GLN A 107 -8.16 12.04 21.02
CA GLN A 107 -6.84 11.79 21.58
C GLN A 107 -5.72 12.36 20.69
N ILE A 108 -5.90 12.31 19.36
CA ILE A 108 -4.95 12.89 18.40
C ILE A 108 -5.34 14.31 17.94
N ASN A 109 -6.37 14.93 18.55
CA ASN A 109 -6.93 16.23 18.20
C ASN A 109 -7.37 16.37 16.72
N CYS A 110 -7.69 15.29 16.05
CA CYS A 110 -8.06 15.30 14.64
C CYS A 110 -9.44 15.92 14.38
N HIS A 111 -10.30 16.03 15.41
CA HIS A 111 -11.55 16.78 15.32
C HIS A 111 -11.35 18.27 15.03
N VAL A 112 -10.21 18.86 15.43
CA VAL A 112 -9.93 20.28 15.21
C VAL A 112 -9.80 20.60 13.72
N PRO A 113 -8.94 19.94 12.92
CA PRO A 113 -8.94 20.13 11.46
C PRO A 113 -10.27 19.75 10.81
N HIS A 114 -11.02 18.77 11.30
CA HIS A 114 -12.34 18.44 10.76
C HIS A 114 -13.34 19.59 10.93
N ILE A 115 -13.38 20.25 12.11
CA ILE A 115 -14.21 21.44 12.34
C ILE A 115 -13.83 22.57 11.38
N ALA A 116 -12.54 22.68 11.02
CA ALA A 116 -12.04 23.66 10.04
C ALA A 116 -12.25 23.22 8.57
N GLY A 117 -12.89 22.07 8.31
CA GLY A 117 -13.21 21.58 6.97
C GLY A 117 -12.09 20.80 6.28
N TYR A 118 -11.06 20.39 7.01
CA TYR A 118 -9.95 19.59 6.46
C TYR A 118 -10.17 18.10 6.75
N TYR A 119 -10.37 17.31 5.68
CA TYR A 119 -10.65 15.88 5.72
C TYR A 119 -9.69 15.06 4.85
N GLY A 120 -8.55 15.65 4.46
CA GLY A 120 -7.57 15.04 3.56
C GLY A 120 -7.81 15.30 2.07
N GLN A 121 -8.76 16.15 1.69
CA GLN A 121 -9.04 16.49 0.28
C GLN A 121 -7.79 17.07 -0.41
N GLY A 122 -7.51 16.58 -1.63
CA GLY A 122 -6.33 16.95 -2.41
C GLY A 122 -5.04 16.22 -2.04
N VAL A 123 -5.06 15.39 -0.99
CA VAL A 123 -3.94 14.54 -0.60
C VAL A 123 -4.07 13.17 -1.27
N ARG A 124 -2.96 12.63 -1.78
CA ARG A 124 -2.87 11.25 -2.27
C ARG A 124 -2.09 10.40 -1.28
N VAL A 125 -2.66 9.26 -0.93
CA VAL A 125 -2.07 8.29 -0.01
C VAL A 125 -1.85 6.99 -0.77
N LEU A 126 -0.61 6.50 -0.80
CA LEU A 126 -0.31 5.12 -1.19
C LEU A 126 -0.33 4.28 0.08
N TYR A 127 -1.20 3.29 0.11
CA TYR A 127 -1.33 2.37 1.22
C TYR A 127 -0.92 0.98 0.76
N LEU A 128 -0.03 0.32 1.47
CA LEU A 128 0.48 -1.01 1.12
C LEU A 128 0.26 -1.94 2.31
N ASP A 129 -0.55 -2.97 2.10
CA ASP A 129 -0.88 -3.94 3.12
C ASP A 129 -1.15 -5.33 2.50
N THR A 130 -1.79 -6.21 3.23
CA THR A 130 -2.04 -7.61 2.84
C THR A 130 -3.23 -7.79 1.90
N GLY A 131 -4.06 -6.79 1.73
CA GLY A 131 -5.30 -6.80 0.95
C GLY A 131 -6.36 -5.93 1.60
N TYR A 132 -7.51 -5.73 0.93
CA TYR A 132 -8.57 -4.83 1.39
C TYR A 132 -9.95 -5.35 0.99
N GLU A 133 -10.85 -5.53 1.95
CA GLU A 133 -12.27 -5.77 1.70
C GLU A 133 -12.99 -4.44 1.45
N LEU A 134 -12.95 -3.97 0.21
CA LEU A 134 -13.50 -2.67 -0.19
C LEU A 134 -15.05 -2.65 -0.26
N GLY A 135 -15.70 -3.79 -0.16
CA GLY A 135 -17.16 -3.91 -0.06
C GLY A 135 -17.74 -3.55 1.31
N HIS A 136 -16.90 -3.26 2.31
CA HIS A 136 -17.35 -2.86 3.64
C HIS A 136 -17.92 -1.43 3.63
N GLU A 137 -19.04 -1.18 4.34
CA GLU A 137 -19.75 0.11 4.40
C GLU A 137 -18.88 1.32 4.75
N ALA A 138 -17.80 1.11 5.50
CA ALA A 138 -16.84 2.16 5.84
C ALA A 138 -16.13 2.75 4.63
N TYR A 139 -16.19 2.09 3.47
CA TYR A 139 -15.53 2.49 2.23
C TYR A 139 -16.48 2.94 1.12
N ASP A 140 -17.79 3.01 1.35
CA ASP A 140 -18.77 3.45 0.34
C ASP A 140 -18.42 4.81 -0.28
N SER A 141 -17.75 5.68 0.48
CA SER A 141 -17.30 7.01 0.04
C SER A 141 -15.81 7.11 -0.25
N LEU A 142 -15.07 5.99 -0.28
CA LEU A 142 -13.64 5.95 -0.49
C LEU A 142 -13.28 6.51 -1.88
N ASN A 143 -12.41 7.50 -1.92
CA ASN A 143 -11.86 8.02 -3.18
C ASN A 143 -10.67 7.15 -3.64
N LEU A 144 -10.97 5.99 -4.19
CA LEU A 144 -9.99 5.06 -4.73
C LEU A 144 -9.56 5.50 -6.14
N ILE A 145 -8.27 5.77 -6.32
CA ILE A 145 -7.70 6.13 -7.63
C ILE A 145 -7.30 4.88 -8.41
N ALA A 146 -6.64 3.93 -7.74
CA ALA A 146 -6.19 2.68 -8.31
C ALA A 146 -5.86 1.69 -7.20
N GLN A 147 -5.92 0.41 -7.54
CA GLN A 147 -5.45 -0.69 -6.68
C GLN A 147 -4.64 -1.68 -7.52
N TYR A 148 -3.74 -2.43 -6.88
CA TYR A 148 -2.98 -3.46 -7.55
C TYR A 148 -2.50 -4.54 -6.59
N ASP A 149 -2.88 -5.78 -6.85
CA ASP A 149 -2.38 -6.95 -6.15
C ASP A 149 -1.06 -7.44 -6.76
N PHE A 150 0.02 -7.37 -5.97
CA PHE A 150 1.35 -7.85 -6.36
C PHE A 150 1.54 -9.36 -6.16
N ILE A 151 0.60 -10.04 -5.52
CA ILE A 151 0.60 -11.49 -5.32
C ILE A 151 -0.04 -12.17 -6.52
N ASN A 152 -1.26 -11.76 -6.88
CA ASN A 152 -2.03 -12.30 -8.01
C ASN A 152 -1.70 -11.60 -9.34
N ASN A 153 -1.05 -10.43 -9.29
CA ASN A 153 -0.67 -9.58 -10.43
C ASN A 153 -1.87 -9.04 -11.21
N ASP A 154 -2.86 -8.52 -10.51
CA ASP A 154 -4.06 -7.94 -11.09
C ASP A 154 -4.50 -6.64 -10.39
N GLN A 155 -5.75 -6.20 -10.55
CA GLN A 155 -6.31 -4.98 -9.99
C GLN A 155 -7.37 -5.26 -8.91
N ASN A 156 -7.41 -6.47 -8.35
CA ASN A 156 -8.27 -6.82 -7.24
C ASN A 156 -7.42 -7.06 -5.98
N THR A 157 -7.68 -6.31 -4.92
CA THR A 157 -6.94 -6.42 -3.66
C THR A 157 -7.73 -7.12 -2.55
N SER A 158 -8.92 -7.62 -2.86
CA SER A 158 -9.70 -8.47 -1.95
C SER A 158 -9.26 -9.94 -2.06
N ASN A 159 -9.69 -10.77 -1.12
CA ASN A 159 -9.46 -12.20 -1.20
C ASN A 159 -10.11 -12.83 -2.44
N GLU A 160 -9.37 -13.61 -3.21
CA GLU A 160 -9.84 -14.24 -4.45
C GLU A 160 -9.82 -15.76 -4.41
N THR A 161 -8.98 -16.33 -3.55
CA THR A 161 -8.82 -17.80 -3.43
C THR A 161 -9.34 -18.31 -2.10
N ASP A 162 -9.75 -19.58 -2.06
CA ASP A 162 -10.19 -20.26 -0.82
C ASP A 162 -9.12 -20.18 0.28
N GLN A 163 -7.84 -20.20 -0.10
CA GLN A 163 -6.74 -20.06 0.85
C GLN A 163 -6.65 -18.66 1.45
N GLU A 164 -6.78 -17.62 0.64
CA GLU A 164 -6.78 -16.22 1.11
C GLU A 164 -7.96 -15.95 2.04
N ILE A 165 -9.15 -16.48 1.69
CA ILE A 165 -10.36 -16.40 2.52
C ILE A 165 -10.13 -17.13 3.85
N LEU A 166 -9.55 -18.34 3.84
CA LEU A 166 -9.28 -19.11 5.05
C LEU A 166 -8.24 -18.42 5.96
N GLU A 167 -7.27 -17.72 5.37
CA GLU A 167 -6.22 -16.99 6.08
C GLU A 167 -6.66 -15.56 6.46
N ASN A 168 -7.83 -15.11 6.04
CA ASN A 168 -8.33 -13.73 6.19
C ASN A 168 -7.27 -12.72 5.76
N GLN A 169 -6.75 -12.88 4.54
CA GLN A 169 -5.58 -12.13 4.09
C GLN A 169 -5.85 -10.62 4.02
N ASP A 170 -7.04 -10.19 3.61
CA ASP A 170 -7.44 -8.79 3.47
C ASP A 170 -7.88 -8.11 4.79
N ASP A 171 -8.11 -8.84 5.88
CA ASP A 171 -8.55 -8.26 7.17
C ASP A 171 -7.63 -7.17 7.70
N HIS A 172 -6.31 -7.43 7.74
CA HIS A 172 -5.37 -6.47 8.33
C HIS A 172 -5.35 -5.17 7.55
N GLY A 173 -5.23 -5.23 6.22
CA GLY A 173 -5.25 -4.04 5.38
C GLY A 173 -6.58 -3.30 5.48
N THR A 174 -7.70 -4.03 5.54
CA THR A 174 -9.03 -3.46 5.76
C THR A 174 -9.09 -2.69 7.08
N ILE A 175 -8.70 -3.30 8.19
CA ILE A 175 -8.68 -2.62 9.51
C ILE A 175 -7.76 -1.40 9.48
N CYS A 176 -6.55 -1.54 8.94
CA CYS A 176 -5.57 -0.46 8.89
C CYS A 176 -6.01 0.70 7.99
N LEU A 177 -6.61 0.42 6.84
CA LEU A 177 -7.16 1.44 5.96
C LEU A 177 -8.35 2.15 6.63
N SER A 178 -9.21 1.41 7.38
CA SER A 178 -10.37 1.99 8.04
C SER A 178 -9.99 3.10 9.01
N VAL A 179 -8.91 2.94 9.79
CA VAL A 179 -8.46 3.97 10.78
C VAL A 179 -7.85 5.21 10.13
N MET A 180 -7.73 5.26 8.82
CA MET A 180 -7.32 6.45 8.08
C MET A 180 -8.43 7.00 7.19
N ALA A 181 -9.10 6.12 6.44
CA ALA A 181 -10.02 6.45 5.35
C ALA A 181 -11.49 6.21 5.66
N GLY A 182 -11.79 5.45 6.71
CA GLY A 182 -13.15 5.02 7.01
C GLY A 182 -14.11 6.17 7.27
N TYR A 183 -15.31 6.09 6.67
CA TYR A 183 -16.38 7.07 6.84
C TYR A 183 -17.74 6.37 6.87
N ALA A 184 -18.20 6.06 8.05
CA ALA A 184 -19.54 5.52 8.36
C ALA A 184 -20.10 6.31 9.56
N PRO A 185 -20.80 7.44 9.33
CA PRO A 185 -21.36 8.29 10.39
C PRO A 185 -22.21 7.47 11.36
N GLY A 186 -22.04 7.72 12.66
CA GLY A 186 -22.66 6.95 13.74
C GLY A 186 -21.89 5.68 14.14
N SER A 187 -20.99 5.20 13.29
CA SER A 187 -20.12 4.05 13.57
C SER A 187 -18.66 4.45 13.69
N LEU A 188 -18.10 5.07 12.66
CA LEU A 188 -16.73 5.57 12.66
C LEU A 188 -16.53 6.68 11.63
N ILE A 189 -15.68 7.66 11.95
CA ILE A 189 -15.14 8.65 11.01
C ILE A 189 -13.67 8.84 11.36
N TRP A 190 -12.78 8.68 10.34
CA TRP A 190 -11.35 8.72 10.53
C TRP A 190 -10.67 9.92 9.81
N PRO A 191 -9.40 10.23 10.10
CA PRO A 191 -8.78 11.53 9.80
C PRO A 191 -8.86 11.98 8.35
N ALA A 192 -8.69 11.08 7.39
CA ALA A 192 -8.41 11.45 6.00
C ALA A 192 -9.42 10.84 5.01
N PHE A 193 -10.69 10.74 5.40
CA PHE A 193 -11.72 10.07 4.62
C PHE A 193 -12.02 10.73 3.25
N LYS A 194 -11.53 11.95 2.98
CA LYS A 194 -11.59 12.60 1.66
C LYS A 194 -10.26 12.62 0.91
N SER A 195 -9.24 11.94 1.40
CA SER A 195 -8.01 11.72 0.63
C SER A 195 -8.26 10.79 -0.56
N ALA A 196 -7.36 10.82 -1.52
CA ALA A 196 -7.38 9.93 -2.66
C ALA A 196 -6.38 8.77 -2.42
N TYR A 197 -6.84 7.53 -2.55
CA TYR A 197 -6.07 6.34 -2.18
C TYR A 197 -5.60 5.55 -3.38
N LEU A 198 -4.40 5.00 -3.25
CA LEU A 198 -3.84 3.95 -4.11
C LEU A 198 -3.53 2.77 -3.17
N LEU A 199 -4.03 1.59 -3.48
CA LEU A 199 -3.92 0.39 -2.66
C LEU A 199 -3.10 -0.69 -3.38
#